data_dec1de7f078028d5e787717d9e4fc151
#
_entry.id   dec1de7f078028d5e787717d9e4fc151
#
_cell.length_a   1.000
_cell.length_b   1.000
_cell.length_c   1.000
_cell.angle_alpha   90.00
_cell.angle_beta   90.00
_cell.angle_gamma   90.00
#
_symmetry.space_group_name_H-M   'P 1'
#
loop_
_entity.id
_entity.type
_entity.pdbx_description
1 polymer ?
#
loop_
_entity_poly.entity_id
_entity_poly.type
_entity_poly.pdbx_seq_one_letter_code
_entity_poly.pdbx_strand_id
1 'polypeptide(L)'
;NNDMWWMMATGRYIIKNKIIPTINPFVIHDEYSIIIQQWITAIFNYLIYKYFGNWGFICVSILITVISIILTYAYISNFTQNSSIKVILTFCAGFIYSMFAVTRPTLFTIPIVLTEMILLEKWKRSRTYKWLIFIIPLSILEINIHAALWPIILILTFPYLVPAPTIKFLNELWNNKAILILDVAILFSGLLNPHGVSGMLYLIKSLKKTNLMAYIAELQPPTLSGVYGIIIIIQIITIVIYVIKNKTESDITIVYLSLGTITMSSLAI
;
A
#
# COMPACT_ATOMS: atom_id res chain seq x y z
N ASN A 1 -14.05 -16.31 -0.19
CA ASN A 1 -12.80 -15.89 0.44
C ASN A 1 -12.88 -16.14 1.95
N ASN A 2 -12.08 -17.07 2.47
CA ASN A 2 -12.15 -17.51 3.88
C ASN A 2 -11.78 -16.36 4.86
N ASP A 3 -10.90 -15.45 4.46
CA ASP A 3 -10.46 -14.33 5.32
C ASP A 3 -11.57 -13.34 5.65
N MET A 4 -12.54 -13.19 4.75
CA MET A 4 -13.64 -12.24 4.94
C MET A 4 -14.51 -12.64 6.14
N TRP A 5 -14.79 -13.95 6.32
CA TRP A 5 -15.60 -14.44 7.44
C TRP A 5 -14.91 -14.22 8.77
N TRP A 6 -13.61 -14.47 8.82
CA TRP A 6 -12.81 -14.21 10.02
C TRP A 6 -12.79 -12.73 10.37
N MET A 7 -12.56 -11.85 9.39
CA MET A 7 -12.59 -10.40 9.60
C MET A 7 -13.95 -9.92 10.10
N MET A 8 -15.06 -10.42 9.53
CA MET A 8 -16.40 -10.06 10.00
C MET A 8 -16.66 -10.55 11.43
N ALA A 9 -16.22 -11.77 11.78
CA ALA A 9 -16.32 -12.27 13.14
C ALA A 9 -15.55 -11.36 14.13
N THR A 10 -14.34 -10.94 13.75
CA THR A 10 -13.53 -9.99 14.51
C THR A 10 -14.22 -8.64 14.66
N GLY A 11 -14.74 -8.07 13.57
CA GLY A 11 -15.47 -6.80 13.60
C GLY A 11 -16.72 -6.87 14.48
N ARG A 12 -17.47 -7.99 14.41
CA ARG A 12 -18.62 -8.24 15.31
C ARG A 12 -18.19 -8.30 16.78
N TYR A 13 -17.08 -8.97 17.07
CA TYR A 13 -16.54 -9.06 18.42
C TYR A 13 -16.19 -7.69 18.97
N ILE A 14 -15.44 -6.89 18.18
CA ILE A 14 -15.03 -5.54 18.58
C ILE A 14 -16.25 -4.65 18.88
N ILE A 15 -17.24 -4.65 17.99
CA ILE A 15 -18.45 -3.81 18.18
C ILE A 15 -19.26 -4.26 19.41
N LYS A 16 -19.40 -5.58 19.60
CA LYS A 16 -20.18 -6.12 20.73
C LYS A 16 -19.53 -5.85 22.07
N ASN A 17 -18.20 -6.07 22.16
CA ASN A 17 -17.45 -5.99 23.42
C ASN A 17 -16.80 -4.64 23.64
N LYS A 18 -16.76 -3.75 22.64
CA LYS A 18 -16.08 -2.44 22.65
C LYS A 18 -14.58 -2.51 22.99
N ILE A 19 -13.95 -3.64 22.67
CA ILE A 19 -12.55 -3.93 22.97
C ILE A 19 -11.94 -4.57 21.72
N ILE A 20 -10.73 -4.15 21.36
CA ILE A 20 -9.90 -4.82 20.36
C ILE A 20 -9.15 -5.94 21.08
N PRO A 21 -9.34 -7.23 20.70
CA PRO A 21 -8.75 -8.33 21.44
C PRO A 21 -7.24 -8.39 21.24
N THR A 22 -6.52 -8.64 22.33
CA THR A 22 -5.08 -8.95 22.35
C THR A 22 -4.82 -10.45 22.52
N ILE A 23 -5.85 -11.19 22.98
CA ILE A 23 -5.89 -12.65 23.02
C ILE A 23 -6.93 -13.11 22.00
N ASN A 24 -6.63 -14.18 21.27
CA ASN A 24 -7.52 -14.66 20.22
C ASN A 24 -8.82 -15.23 20.78
N PRO A 25 -9.99 -14.57 20.59
CA PRO A 25 -11.25 -15.00 21.16
C PRO A 25 -11.92 -16.18 20.40
N PHE A 26 -11.30 -16.68 19.33
CA PHE A 26 -11.85 -17.71 18.44
C PHE A 26 -11.15 -19.06 18.56
N VAL A 27 -10.17 -19.18 19.49
CA VAL A 27 -9.45 -20.44 19.76
C VAL A 27 -9.82 -20.95 21.15
N ILE A 28 -9.74 -22.26 21.32
CA ILE A 28 -10.08 -22.94 22.59
C ILE A 28 -9.02 -22.65 23.67
N HIS A 29 -7.78 -22.36 23.26
CA HIS A 29 -6.67 -22.09 24.17
C HIS A 29 -6.51 -20.60 24.41
N ASP A 30 -6.67 -20.16 25.66
CA ASP A 30 -6.67 -18.73 26.06
C ASP A 30 -5.30 -18.03 26.02
N GLU A 31 -4.25 -18.73 25.58
CA GLU A 31 -2.87 -18.23 25.66
C GLU A 31 -2.36 -17.59 24.37
N TYR A 32 -3.09 -17.69 23.25
CA TYR A 32 -2.62 -17.17 21.97
C TYR A 32 -2.84 -15.67 21.83
N SER A 33 -1.75 -14.90 21.96
CA SER A 33 -1.77 -13.46 21.65
C SER A 33 -2.02 -13.23 20.16
N ILE A 34 -2.88 -12.24 19.84
CA ILE A 34 -3.20 -11.85 18.47
C ILE A 34 -2.99 -10.33 18.28
N ILE A 35 -2.53 -9.96 17.09
CA ILE A 35 -2.48 -8.58 16.64
C ILE A 35 -3.51 -8.43 15.54
N ILE A 36 -4.55 -7.63 15.77
CA ILE A 36 -5.57 -7.35 14.76
C ILE A 36 -5.07 -6.19 13.90
N GLN A 37 -4.29 -6.52 12.88
CA GLN A 37 -3.63 -5.56 12.00
C GLN A 37 -4.57 -4.74 11.11
N GLN A 38 -5.83 -5.17 10.94
CA GLN A 38 -6.85 -4.58 10.06
C GLN A 38 -8.18 -4.34 10.79
N TRP A 39 -8.12 -3.84 12.02
CA TRP A 39 -9.29 -3.76 12.87
C TRP A 39 -10.38 -2.83 12.32
N ILE A 40 -10.03 -1.71 11.66
CA ILE A 40 -10.99 -0.83 11.00
C ILE A 40 -11.68 -1.57 9.86
N THR A 41 -10.92 -2.27 9.01
CA THR A 41 -11.49 -3.05 7.90
C THR A 41 -12.39 -4.16 8.42
N ALA A 42 -12.05 -4.80 9.54
CA ALA A 42 -12.87 -5.83 10.16
C ALA A 42 -14.23 -5.27 10.62
N ILE A 43 -14.23 -4.13 11.30
CA ILE A 43 -15.46 -3.42 11.72
C ILE A 43 -16.29 -3.02 10.50
N PHE A 44 -15.65 -2.42 9.49
CA PHE A 44 -16.30 -1.95 8.28
C PHE A 44 -16.96 -3.09 7.52
N ASN A 45 -16.26 -4.21 7.31
CA ASN A 45 -16.81 -5.39 6.66
C ASN A 45 -18.00 -5.97 7.43
N TYR A 46 -17.93 -6.04 8.76
CA TYR A 46 -19.07 -6.49 9.55
C TYR A 46 -20.29 -5.57 9.39
N LEU A 47 -20.11 -4.25 9.43
CA LEU A 47 -21.19 -3.29 9.26
C LEU A 47 -21.82 -3.36 7.88
N ILE A 48 -20.99 -3.46 6.82
CA ILE A 48 -21.48 -3.63 5.45
C ILE A 48 -22.34 -4.89 5.35
N TYR A 49 -21.86 -6.01 5.86
CA TYR A 49 -22.61 -7.25 5.80
C TYR A 49 -23.91 -7.18 6.61
N LYS A 50 -23.85 -6.59 7.81
CA LYS A 50 -25.02 -6.45 8.69
C LYS A 50 -26.14 -5.65 8.05
N TYR A 51 -25.83 -4.58 7.32
CA TYR A 51 -26.85 -3.66 6.79
C TYR A 51 -27.21 -3.92 5.32
N PHE A 52 -26.27 -4.43 4.53
CA PHE A 52 -26.42 -4.55 3.07
C PHE A 52 -26.19 -5.99 2.56
N GLY A 53 -25.81 -6.93 3.42
CA GLY A 53 -25.53 -8.32 3.03
C GLY A 53 -24.39 -8.42 2.00
N ASN A 54 -24.45 -9.42 1.15
CA ASN A 54 -23.45 -9.65 0.09
C ASN A 54 -23.39 -8.52 -0.95
N TRP A 55 -24.52 -7.88 -1.23
CA TRP A 55 -24.58 -6.76 -2.17
C TRP A 55 -23.74 -5.58 -1.71
N GLY A 56 -23.68 -5.34 -0.41
CA GLY A 56 -22.83 -4.29 0.16
C GLY A 56 -21.36 -4.46 -0.21
N PHE A 57 -20.84 -5.69 -0.17
CA PHE A 57 -19.46 -5.97 -0.58
C PHE A 57 -19.21 -5.68 -2.06
N ILE A 58 -20.15 -6.06 -2.92
CA ILE A 58 -20.05 -5.82 -4.35
C ILE A 58 -20.02 -4.30 -4.62
N CYS A 59 -20.96 -3.55 -4.04
CA CYS A 59 -21.02 -2.10 -4.19
C CYS A 59 -19.76 -1.40 -3.69
N VAL A 60 -19.25 -1.77 -2.52
CA VAL A 60 -18.02 -1.19 -1.97
C VAL A 60 -16.80 -1.54 -2.83
N SER A 61 -16.68 -2.79 -3.28
CA SER A 61 -15.57 -3.18 -4.16
C SER A 61 -15.58 -2.40 -5.47
N ILE A 62 -16.74 -2.23 -6.10
CA ILE A 62 -16.89 -1.43 -7.31
C ILE A 62 -16.52 0.03 -7.04
N LEU A 63 -17.05 0.62 -5.95
CA LEU A 63 -16.79 2.02 -5.60
C LEU A 63 -15.29 2.29 -5.41
N ILE A 64 -14.61 1.46 -4.62
CA ILE A 64 -13.18 1.65 -4.34
C ILE A 64 -12.34 1.41 -5.59
N THR A 65 -12.71 0.43 -6.42
CA THR A 65 -12.04 0.18 -7.70
C THR A 65 -12.19 1.39 -8.63
N VAL A 66 -13.39 1.97 -8.74
CA VAL A 66 -13.62 3.19 -9.54
C VAL A 66 -12.81 4.37 -9.02
N ILE A 67 -12.77 4.58 -7.69
CA ILE A 67 -11.94 5.62 -7.07
C ILE A 67 -10.45 5.39 -7.44
N SER A 68 -9.98 4.15 -7.35
CA SER A 68 -8.59 3.80 -7.70
C SER A 68 -8.27 4.07 -9.17
N ILE A 69 -9.21 3.79 -10.08
CA ILE A 69 -9.09 4.09 -11.51
C ILE A 69 -8.98 5.61 -11.74
N ILE A 70 -9.85 6.41 -11.09
CA ILE A 70 -9.82 7.87 -11.20
C ILE A 70 -8.48 8.43 -10.65
N LEU A 71 -8.02 7.94 -9.51
CA LEU A 71 -6.74 8.35 -8.94
C LEU A 71 -5.56 7.95 -9.83
N THR A 72 -5.61 6.77 -10.44
CA THR A 72 -4.59 6.33 -11.41
C THR A 72 -4.53 7.25 -12.62
N TYR A 73 -5.68 7.61 -13.18
CA TYR A 73 -5.75 8.57 -14.28
C TYR A 73 -5.16 9.93 -13.87
N ALA A 74 -5.51 10.41 -12.68
CA ALA A 74 -4.97 11.65 -12.14
C ALA A 74 -3.45 11.58 -11.91
N TYR A 75 -2.93 10.44 -11.42
CA TYR A 75 -1.50 10.22 -11.24
C TYR A 75 -0.75 10.21 -12.58
N ILE A 76 -1.23 9.45 -13.58
CA ILE A 76 -0.64 9.37 -14.92
C ILE A 76 -0.64 10.74 -15.60
N SER A 77 -1.66 11.57 -15.35
CA SER A 77 -1.76 12.93 -15.90
C SER A 77 -0.63 13.87 -15.44
N ASN A 78 0.11 13.49 -14.41
CA ASN A 78 1.32 14.20 -14.03
C ASN A 78 2.49 13.98 -15.00
N PHE A 79 2.51 12.91 -15.78
CA PHE A 79 3.66 12.51 -16.60
C PHE A 79 3.44 12.66 -18.10
N THR A 80 2.19 12.66 -18.56
CA THR A 80 1.88 12.80 -20.00
C THR A 80 0.61 13.61 -20.22
N GLN A 81 0.59 14.36 -21.33
CA GLN A 81 -0.60 15.06 -21.81
C GLN A 81 -1.35 14.27 -22.89
N ASN A 82 -0.76 13.18 -23.40
CA ASN A 82 -1.39 12.34 -24.42
C ASN A 82 -2.57 11.56 -23.85
N SER A 83 -3.79 11.93 -24.26
CA SER A 83 -5.03 11.32 -23.76
C SER A 83 -5.12 9.82 -24.04
N SER A 84 -4.65 9.36 -25.20
CA SER A 84 -4.69 7.93 -25.55
C SER A 84 -3.79 7.12 -24.63
N ILE A 85 -2.59 7.60 -24.32
CA ILE A 85 -1.67 6.95 -23.38
C ILE A 85 -2.29 6.89 -21.99
N LYS A 86 -2.89 8.01 -21.50
CA LYS A 86 -3.57 8.05 -20.21
C LYS A 86 -4.66 6.99 -20.11
N VAL A 87 -5.52 6.91 -21.12
CA VAL A 87 -6.65 5.96 -21.16
C VAL A 87 -6.14 4.52 -21.17
N ILE A 88 -5.16 4.21 -22.05
CA ILE A 88 -4.61 2.84 -22.15
C ILE A 88 -3.99 2.40 -20.83
N LEU A 89 -3.13 3.22 -20.23
CA LEU A 89 -2.46 2.87 -18.97
C LEU A 89 -3.47 2.74 -17.81
N THR A 90 -4.47 3.62 -17.76
CA THR A 90 -5.53 3.55 -16.74
C THR A 90 -6.39 2.30 -16.93
N PHE A 91 -6.70 1.93 -18.17
CA PHE A 91 -7.43 0.69 -18.46
C PHE A 91 -6.65 -0.55 -18.03
N CYS A 92 -5.35 -0.61 -18.34
CA CYS A 92 -4.47 -1.70 -17.89
C CYS A 92 -4.43 -1.80 -16.36
N ALA A 93 -4.31 -0.67 -15.66
CA ALA A 93 -4.33 -0.65 -14.21
C ALA A 93 -5.70 -1.10 -13.66
N GLY A 94 -6.80 -0.63 -14.26
CA GLY A 94 -8.16 -1.04 -13.88
C GLY A 94 -8.39 -2.54 -14.05
N PHE A 95 -7.82 -3.15 -15.10
CA PHE A 95 -7.84 -4.60 -15.28
C PHE A 95 -7.12 -5.33 -14.13
N ILE A 96 -5.95 -4.84 -13.73
CA ILE A 96 -5.22 -5.39 -12.58
C ILE A 96 -6.03 -5.23 -11.29
N TYR A 97 -6.63 -4.05 -11.05
CA TYR A 97 -7.45 -3.83 -9.85
C TYR A 97 -8.67 -4.75 -9.79
N SER A 98 -9.25 -5.12 -10.92
CA SER A 98 -10.39 -6.05 -10.96
C SER A 98 -10.04 -7.42 -10.40
N MET A 99 -8.79 -7.85 -10.51
CA MET A 99 -8.31 -9.11 -9.92
C MET A 99 -8.24 -9.06 -8.38
N PHE A 100 -8.11 -7.85 -7.82
CA PHE A 100 -8.07 -7.58 -6.38
C PHE A 100 -9.38 -7.01 -5.84
N ALA A 101 -10.43 -6.94 -6.65
CA ALA A 101 -11.74 -6.38 -6.31
C ALA A 101 -12.53 -7.24 -5.31
N VAL A 102 -11.88 -7.64 -4.24
CA VAL A 102 -12.46 -8.32 -3.09
C VAL A 102 -12.27 -7.43 -1.88
N THR A 103 -13.24 -7.36 -0.97
CA THR A 103 -13.19 -6.54 0.25
C THR A 103 -12.14 -7.03 1.26
N ARG A 104 -10.90 -7.13 0.79
CA ARG A 104 -9.70 -7.32 1.61
C ARG A 104 -9.11 -5.97 1.99
N PRO A 105 -8.30 -5.87 3.04
CA PRO A 105 -7.60 -4.64 3.42
C PRO A 105 -6.81 -4.02 2.27
N THR A 106 -6.18 -4.83 1.42
CA THR A 106 -5.43 -4.40 0.23
C THR A 106 -6.24 -3.54 -0.72
N LEU A 107 -7.54 -3.79 -0.87
CA LEU A 107 -8.41 -2.98 -1.71
C LEU A 107 -8.46 -1.51 -1.25
N PHE A 108 -8.45 -1.27 0.07
CA PHE A 108 -8.46 0.07 0.65
C PHE A 108 -7.08 0.73 0.62
N THR A 109 -6.00 -0.05 0.66
CA THR A 109 -4.61 0.43 0.54
C THR A 109 -4.36 1.09 -0.82
N ILE A 110 -4.92 0.55 -1.92
CA ILE A 110 -4.68 1.06 -3.28
C ILE A 110 -4.98 2.57 -3.41
N PRO A 111 -6.18 3.09 -3.09
CA PRO A 111 -6.45 4.52 -3.19
C PRO A 111 -5.63 5.36 -2.21
N ILE A 112 -5.23 4.84 -1.05
CA ILE A 112 -4.36 5.53 -0.09
C ILE A 112 -2.98 5.75 -0.72
N VAL A 113 -2.37 4.70 -1.24
CA VAL A 113 -1.07 4.73 -1.93
C VAL A 113 -1.10 5.67 -3.14
N LEU A 114 -2.13 5.58 -3.99
CA LEU A 114 -2.28 6.46 -5.15
C LEU A 114 -2.42 7.93 -4.74
N THR A 115 -3.16 8.20 -3.68
CA THR A 115 -3.31 9.56 -3.15
C THR A 115 -1.98 10.09 -2.64
N GLU A 116 -1.22 9.30 -1.90
CA GLU A 116 0.13 9.65 -1.44
C GLU A 116 1.05 9.97 -2.62
N MET A 117 1.11 9.11 -3.63
CA MET A 117 1.91 9.34 -4.84
C MET A 117 1.55 10.66 -5.54
N ILE A 118 0.26 10.99 -5.64
CA ILE A 118 -0.22 12.26 -6.19
C ILE A 118 0.25 13.45 -5.32
N LEU A 119 0.18 13.32 -4.01
CA LEU A 119 0.59 14.38 -3.07
C LEU A 119 2.11 14.62 -3.12
N LEU A 120 2.91 13.56 -3.21
CA LEU A 120 4.37 13.63 -3.37
C LEU A 120 4.74 14.31 -4.70
N GLU A 121 4.08 13.97 -5.81
CA GLU A 121 4.30 14.64 -7.10
C GLU A 121 3.90 16.12 -7.08
N LYS A 122 2.79 16.47 -6.43
CA LYS A 122 2.39 17.86 -6.22
C LYS A 122 3.41 18.63 -5.40
N TRP A 123 3.94 18.03 -4.33
CA TRP A 123 5.00 18.63 -3.55
C TRP A 123 6.29 18.79 -4.36
N LYS A 124 6.70 17.77 -5.10
CA LYS A 124 7.91 17.80 -5.95
C LYS A 124 7.88 19.01 -6.91
N ARG A 125 6.71 19.33 -7.48
CA ARG A 125 6.52 20.44 -8.42
C ARG A 125 6.38 21.80 -7.77
N SER A 126 5.58 21.88 -6.70
CA SER A 126 5.23 23.18 -6.07
C SER A 126 6.10 23.55 -4.88
N ARG A 127 6.82 22.57 -4.30
CA ARG A 127 7.57 22.67 -3.04
C ARG A 127 6.72 23.20 -1.87
N THR A 128 5.40 23.03 -1.93
CA THR A 128 4.45 23.50 -0.92
C THR A 128 4.20 22.42 0.12
N TYR A 129 4.55 22.68 1.38
CA TYR A 129 4.47 21.72 2.50
C TYR A 129 3.06 21.18 2.78
N LYS A 130 2.00 21.92 2.42
CA LYS A 130 0.62 21.45 2.61
C LYS A 130 0.37 20.03 2.04
N TRP A 131 1.02 19.71 0.92
CA TRP A 131 0.84 18.40 0.29
C TRP A 131 1.42 17.26 1.15
N LEU A 132 2.53 17.51 1.85
CA LEU A 132 3.15 16.54 2.75
C LEU A 132 2.32 16.32 4.03
N ILE A 133 1.70 17.39 4.56
CA ILE A 133 0.88 17.31 5.77
C ILE A 133 -0.29 16.36 5.57
N PHE A 134 -0.89 16.31 4.37
CA PHE A 134 -2.00 15.39 4.06
C PHE A 134 -1.58 13.91 4.01
N ILE A 135 -0.28 13.59 3.93
CA ILE A 135 0.20 12.21 3.99
C ILE A 135 0.12 11.64 5.41
N ILE A 136 0.26 12.48 6.43
CA ILE A 136 0.18 12.02 7.83
C ILE A 136 -1.16 11.33 8.16
N PRO A 137 -2.34 11.94 7.89
CA PRO A 137 -3.61 11.23 8.11
C PRO A 137 -3.79 9.98 7.24
N LEU A 138 -3.21 9.93 6.03
CA LEU A 138 -3.21 8.72 5.22
C LEU A 138 -2.41 7.60 5.89
N SER A 139 -1.24 7.94 6.47
CA SER A 139 -0.43 7.00 7.23
C SER A 139 -1.16 6.47 8.48
N ILE A 140 -1.85 7.34 9.24
CA ILE A 140 -2.68 6.92 10.38
C ILE A 140 -3.82 6.02 9.92
N LEU A 141 -4.43 6.33 8.79
CA LEU A 141 -5.50 5.51 8.23
C LEU A 141 -4.98 4.13 7.83
N GLU A 142 -3.86 4.07 7.11
CA GLU A 142 -3.27 2.82 6.62
C GLU A 142 -2.82 1.90 7.75
N ILE A 143 -2.15 2.40 8.79
CA ILE A 143 -1.72 1.57 9.92
C ILE A 143 -2.91 0.90 10.64
N ASN A 144 -4.10 1.46 10.57
CA ASN A 144 -5.31 0.95 11.20
C ASN A 144 -6.20 0.13 10.25
N ILE A 145 -6.10 0.37 8.94
CA ILE A 145 -6.78 -0.41 7.89
C ILE A 145 -5.98 -1.66 7.56
N HIS A 146 -4.64 -1.52 7.42
CA HIS A 146 -3.77 -2.59 6.93
C HIS A 146 -2.33 -2.42 7.42
N ALA A 147 -2.07 -2.67 8.69
CA ALA A 147 -0.76 -2.48 9.30
C ALA A 147 0.37 -3.25 8.59
N ALA A 148 0.08 -4.39 7.96
CA ALA A 148 1.07 -5.14 7.19
C ALA A 148 1.62 -4.37 5.98
N LEU A 149 0.81 -3.54 5.33
CA LEU A 149 1.23 -2.72 4.19
C LEU A 149 1.58 -1.28 4.55
N TRP A 150 1.35 -0.85 5.80
CA TRP A 150 1.72 0.50 6.24
C TRP A 150 3.16 0.91 5.91
N PRO A 151 4.21 0.04 5.97
CA PRO A 151 5.57 0.44 5.60
C PRO A 151 5.72 0.96 4.16
N ILE A 152 4.76 0.65 3.27
CA ILE A 152 4.78 1.15 1.89
C ILE A 152 4.73 2.69 1.84
N ILE A 153 4.03 3.31 2.81
CA ILE A 153 3.96 4.77 2.95
C ILE A 153 5.36 5.38 3.13
N LEU A 154 6.24 4.75 3.93
CA LEU A 154 7.63 5.18 4.06
C LEU A 154 8.48 4.86 2.83
N ILE A 155 8.25 3.71 2.21
CA ILE A 155 9.01 3.29 1.02
C ILE A 155 8.77 4.26 -0.14
N LEU A 156 7.55 4.76 -0.29
CA LEU A 156 7.18 5.68 -1.37
C LEU A 156 7.77 7.08 -1.22
N THR A 157 8.15 7.52 -0.03
CA THR A 157 8.83 8.81 0.17
C THR A 157 10.30 8.76 -0.22
N PHE A 158 10.93 7.57 -0.19
CA PHE A 158 12.38 7.41 -0.43
C PHE A 158 12.87 8.02 -1.76
N PRO A 159 12.20 7.84 -2.92
CA PRO A 159 12.61 8.46 -4.19
C PRO A 159 12.60 9.99 -4.19
N TYR A 160 11.84 10.58 -3.28
CA TYR A 160 11.73 12.04 -3.12
C TYR A 160 12.73 12.59 -2.09
N LEU A 161 13.18 11.73 -1.19
CA LEU A 161 14.23 12.05 -0.22
C LEU A 161 15.60 12.06 -0.89
N VAL A 162 15.87 11.08 -1.75
CA VAL A 162 17.16 10.90 -2.45
C VAL A 162 16.93 10.86 -3.96
N PRO A 163 16.71 12.01 -4.60
CA PRO A 163 16.37 12.06 -6.02
C PRO A 163 17.50 11.68 -6.97
N ALA A 164 18.75 11.57 -6.52
CA ALA A 164 19.87 11.11 -7.33
C ALA A 164 20.90 10.32 -6.50
N PRO A 165 21.42 9.18 -6.99
CA PRO A 165 22.49 8.43 -6.33
C PRO A 165 23.83 9.09 -6.59
N THR A 166 24.10 10.24 -5.97
CA THR A 166 25.31 11.00 -6.15
C THR A 166 26.20 10.97 -4.90
N ILE A 167 27.50 11.28 -5.11
CA ILE A 167 28.48 11.44 -4.02
C ILE A 167 28.04 12.56 -3.02
N LYS A 168 27.08 13.42 -3.42
CA LYS A 168 26.53 14.49 -2.60
C LYS A 168 25.26 14.10 -1.82
N PHE A 169 25.09 12.80 -1.52
CA PHE A 169 23.93 12.25 -0.82
C PHE A 169 23.48 13.05 0.41
N LEU A 170 24.44 13.46 1.28
CA LEU A 170 24.10 14.26 2.47
C LEU A 170 23.55 15.64 2.15
N ASN A 171 24.05 16.28 1.08
CA ASN A 171 23.53 17.57 0.66
C ASN A 171 22.10 17.45 0.09
N GLU A 172 21.80 16.38 -0.60
CA GLU A 172 20.46 16.10 -1.12
C GLU A 172 19.46 15.81 -0.02
N LEU A 173 19.84 15.03 0.99
CA LEU A 173 19.03 14.82 2.20
C LEU A 173 18.69 16.17 2.86
N TRP A 174 19.66 17.05 2.98
CA TRP A 174 19.45 18.36 3.59
C TRP A 174 18.55 19.29 2.75
N ASN A 175 18.68 19.22 1.43
CA ASN A 175 17.82 19.95 0.50
C ASN A 175 16.37 19.44 0.53
N ASN A 176 16.16 18.17 0.83
CA ASN A 176 14.83 17.53 0.94
C ASN A 176 14.43 17.28 2.41
N LYS A 177 14.94 18.07 3.37
CA LYS A 177 14.62 17.94 4.80
C LYS A 177 13.12 17.87 5.12
N ALA A 178 12.27 18.41 4.26
CA ALA A 178 10.82 18.33 4.42
C ALA A 178 10.32 16.88 4.34
N ILE A 179 10.89 16.06 3.45
CA ILE A 179 10.57 14.62 3.38
C ILE A 179 11.11 13.89 4.60
N LEU A 180 12.33 14.23 5.05
CA LEU A 180 12.87 13.62 6.27
C LEU A 180 11.99 13.91 7.49
N ILE A 181 11.49 15.15 7.63
CA ILE A 181 10.53 15.51 8.69
C ILE A 181 9.22 14.73 8.53
N LEU A 182 8.73 14.58 7.30
CA LEU A 182 7.56 13.77 7.01
C LEU A 182 7.79 12.31 7.42
N ASP A 183 8.92 11.69 7.08
CA ASP A 183 9.24 10.31 7.42
C ASP A 183 9.25 10.08 8.94
N VAL A 184 9.82 11.02 9.69
CA VAL A 184 9.75 11.01 11.15
C VAL A 184 8.31 11.10 11.64
N ALA A 185 7.49 11.98 11.05
CA ALA A 185 6.08 12.10 11.42
C ALA A 185 5.29 10.82 11.06
N ILE A 186 5.56 10.19 9.91
CA ILE A 186 4.98 8.89 9.52
C ILE A 186 5.36 7.81 10.54
N LEU A 187 6.62 7.74 10.96
CA LEU A 187 7.07 6.78 11.98
C LEU A 187 6.29 6.95 13.30
N PHE A 188 6.12 8.20 13.77
CA PHE A 188 5.30 8.47 14.95
C PHE A 188 3.83 8.12 14.72
N SER A 189 3.29 8.40 13.54
CA SER A 189 1.91 8.05 13.19
C SER A 189 1.68 6.53 13.20
N GLY A 190 2.70 5.74 12.88
CA GLY A 190 2.67 4.28 12.96
C GLY A 190 2.41 3.74 14.38
N LEU A 191 2.66 4.54 15.41
CA LEU A 191 2.33 4.18 16.81
C LEU A 191 0.84 4.41 17.13
N LEU A 192 0.10 5.17 16.30
CA LEU A 192 -1.31 5.50 16.51
C LEU A 192 -2.22 4.35 16.03
N ASN A 193 -1.97 3.17 16.56
CA ASN A 193 -2.78 1.97 16.37
C ASN A 193 -3.01 1.28 17.73
N PRO A 194 -4.03 0.42 17.88
CA PRO A 194 -4.38 -0.20 19.16
C PRO A 194 -3.30 -1.09 19.77
N HIS A 195 -2.36 -1.58 18.95
CA HIS A 195 -1.28 -2.46 19.37
C HIS A 195 0.08 -1.74 19.49
N GLY A 196 0.12 -0.41 19.30
CA GLY A 196 1.32 0.43 19.40
C GLY A 196 2.48 -0.10 18.54
N VAL A 197 3.66 -0.24 19.13
CA VAL A 197 4.87 -0.75 18.45
C VAL A 197 4.67 -2.14 17.85
N SER A 198 3.85 -2.99 18.49
CA SER A 198 3.59 -4.34 17.97
C SER A 198 2.81 -4.36 16.66
N GLY A 199 1.86 -3.44 16.53
CA GLY A 199 1.11 -3.23 15.28
C GLY A 199 1.99 -2.62 14.18
N MET A 200 2.78 -1.60 14.53
CA MET A 200 3.72 -0.95 13.61
C MET A 200 4.75 -1.94 13.03
N LEU A 201 5.27 -2.84 13.86
CA LEU A 201 6.26 -3.85 13.46
C LEU A 201 5.62 -5.18 12.99
N TYR A 202 4.32 -5.18 12.69
CA TYR A 202 3.59 -6.40 12.35
C TYR A 202 4.20 -7.14 11.15
N LEU A 203 4.51 -6.43 10.07
CA LEU A 203 5.13 -7.02 8.88
C LEU A 203 6.45 -7.72 9.22
N ILE A 204 7.35 -7.03 9.92
CA ILE A 204 8.66 -7.57 10.29
C ILE A 204 8.52 -8.81 11.18
N LYS A 205 7.57 -8.78 12.12
CA LYS A 205 7.29 -9.94 12.99
C LYS A 205 6.70 -11.12 12.22
N SER A 206 5.87 -10.85 11.21
CA SER A 206 5.27 -11.88 10.35
C SER A 206 6.32 -12.53 9.45
N LEU A 207 7.21 -11.75 8.86
CA LEU A 207 8.30 -12.25 8.01
C LEU A 207 9.31 -13.13 8.78
N LYS A 208 9.49 -12.92 10.09
CA LYS A 208 10.36 -13.77 10.92
C LYS A 208 9.79 -15.16 11.19
N LYS A 209 8.50 -15.40 10.95
CA LYS A 209 7.86 -16.71 11.12
C LYS A 209 8.02 -17.56 9.85
N THR A 210 9.26 -17.91 9.53
CA THR A 210 9.67 -18.61 8.29
C THR A 210 8.88 -19.91 8.00
N ASN A 211 8.46 -20.63 9.03
CA ASN A 211 7.70 -21.86 8.84
C ASN A 211 6.29 -21.63 8.26
N LEU A 212 5.67 -20.47 8.47
CA LEU A 212 4.37 -20.15 7.92
C LEU A 212 4.45 -19.75 6.44
N MET A 213 5.56 -19.14 5.99
CA MET A 213 5.75 -18.74 4.60
C MET A 213 5.67 -19.93 3.62
N ALA A 214 6.16 -21.11 4.04
CA ALA A 214 6.13 -22.30 3.21
C ALA A 214 4.70 -22.83 2.93
N TYR A 215 3.74 -22.52 3.78
CA TYR A 215 2.36 -23.04 3.71
C TYR A 215 1.34 -22.02 3.19
N ILE A 216 1.71 -20.75 3.11
CA ILE A 216 0.81 -19.68 2.64
C ILE A 216 1.17 -19.34 1.20
N ALA A 217 0.33 -19.76 0.25
CA ALA A 217 0.57 -19.55 -1.18
C ALA A 217 0.76 -18.07 -1.55
N GLU A 218 0.09 -17.17 -0.83
CA GLU A 218 0.18 -15.71 -1.03
C GLU A 218 1.54 -15.12 -0.63
N LEU A 219 2.32 -15.84 0.19
CA LEU A 219 3.68 -15.44 0.62
C LEU A 219 4.78 -16.14 -0.20
N GLN A 220 4.41 -16.95 -1.20
CA GLN A 220 5.37 -17.58 -2.09
C GLN A 220 5.85 -16.58 -3.16
N PRO A 221 7.14 -16.52 -3.46
CA PRO A 221 7.63 -15.67 -4.52
C PRO A 221 6.97 -16.06 -5.86
N PRO A 222 6.58 -15.08 -6.69
CA PRO A 222 5.98 -15.38 -7.98
C PRO A 222 6.95 -16.14 -8.85
N THR A 223 6.46 -17.19 -9.51
CA THR A 223 7.27 -17.92 -10.47
C THR A 223 7.46 -17.09 -11.76
N LEU A 224 8.68 -17.04 -12.28
CA LEU A 224 8.97 -16.32 -13.54
C LEU A 224 8.24 -16.90 -14.75
N SER A 225 7.74 -18.13 -14.65
CA SER A 225 6.95 -18.82 -15.69
C SER A 225 5.46 -18.43 -15.69
N GLY A 226 4.97 -17.73 -14.65
CA GLY A 226 3.58 -17.31 -14.57
C GLY A 226 3.32 -15.92 -15.15
N VAL A 227 2.04 -15.52 -15.20
CA VAL A 227 1.61 -14.18 -15.65
C VAL A 227 2.33 -13.06 -14.89
N TYR A 228 2.55 -13.23 -13.60
CA TYR A 228 3.31 -12.28 -12.77
C TYR A 228 4.76 -12.15 -13.20
N GLY A 229 5.42 -13.26 -13.55
CA GLY A 229 6.79 -13.25 -14.06
C GLY A 229 6.89 -12.49 -15.39
N ILE A 230 5.93 -12.68 -16.29
CA ILE A 230 5.87 -11.94 -17.56
C ILE A 230 5.71 -10.43 -17.28
N ILE A 231 4.85 -10.03 -16.36
CA ILE A 231 4.67 -8.61 -15.96
C ILE A 231 5.97 -8.03 -15.43
N ILE A 232 6.68 -8.74 -14.56
CA ILE A 232 7.98 -8.32 -14.01
C ILE A 232 9.02 -8.14 -15.13
N ILE A 233 9.10 -9.08 -16.05
CA ILE A 233 10.03 -9.01 -17.19
C ILE A 233 9.71 -7.79 -18.08
N ILE A 234 8.43 -7.55 -18.37
CA ILE A 234 8.00 -6.38 -19.15
C ILE A 234 8.38 -5.07 -18.41
N GLN A 235 8.18 -5.01 -17.09
CA GLN A 235 8.58 -3.86 -16.28
C GLN A 235 10.09 -3.61 -16.37
N ILE A 236 10.92 -4.66 -16.19
CA ILE A 236 12.38 -4.54 -16.27
C ILE A 236 12.79 -4.02 -17.66
N ILE A 237 12.27 -4.62 -18.73
CA ILE A 237 12.57 -4.19 -20.10
C ILE A 237 12.19 -2.73 -20.31
N THR A 238 11.00 -2.33 -19.83
CA THR A 238 10.51 -0.96 -19.98
C THR A 238 11.42 0.04 -19.26
N ILE A 239 11.87 -0.28 -18.04
CA ILE A 239 12.80 0.56 -17.28
C ILE A 239 14.14 0.69 -17.98
N VAL A 240 14.69 -0.43 -18.47
CA VAL A 240 15.96 -0.45 -19.20
C VAL A 240 15.87 0.43 -20.46
N ILE A 241 14.81 0.29 -21.24
CA ILE A 241 14.57 1.12 -22.43
C ILE A 241 14.45 2.60 -22.04
N TYR A 242 13.70 2.92 -20.96
CA TYR A 242 13.54 4.28 -20.47
C TYR A 242 14.89 4.91 -20.09
N VAL A 243 15.70 4.21 -19.31
CA VAL A 243 17.03 4.67 -18.87
C VAL A 243 17.97 4.86 -20.05
N ILE A 244 17.97 3.93 -21.02
CA ILE A 244 18.81 4.04 -22.22
C ILE A 244 18.43 5.23 -23.09
N LYS A 245 17.11 5.46 -23.29
CA LYS A 245 16.62 6.56 -24.14
C LYS A 245 16.82 7.93 -23.50
N ASN A 246 16.72 8.03 -22.17
CA ASN A 246 16.72 9.30 -21.45
C ASN A 246 17.97 9.46 -20.56
N LYS A 247 19.15 9.10 -21.09
CA LYS A 247 20.43 9.07 -20.34
C LYS A 247 20.75 10.34 -19.54
N THR A 248 20.32 11.51 -19.99
CA THR A 248 20.62 12.81 -19.38
C THR A 248 19.45 13.42 -18.59
N GLU A 249 18.22 12.94 -18.83
CA GLU A 249 16.98 13.52 -18.25
C GLU A 249 16.09 12.47 -17.59
N SER A 250 16.62 11.26 -17.32
CA SER A 250 15.82 10.22 -16.66
C SER A 250 15.34 10.70 -15.28
N ASP A 251 14.04 10.74 -15.10
CA ASP A 251 13.47 10.99 -13.77
C ASP A 251 13.76 9.77 -12.88
N ILE A 252 14.78 9.92 -12.04
CA ILE A 252 15.25 8.87 -11.13
C ILE A 252 14.12 8.42 -10.18
N THR A 253 13.17 9.29 -9.87
CA THR A 253 11.99 8.92 -9.09
C THR A 253 11.21 7.78 -9.74
N ILE A 254 11.04 7.84 -11.08
CA ILE A 254 10.37 6.77 -11.85
C ILE A 254 11.17 5.46 -11.77
N VAL A 255 12.50 5.56 -11.89
CA VAL A 255 13.39 4.38 -11.81
C VAL A 255 13.30 3.73 -10.43
N TYR A 256 13.35 4.51 -9.35
CA TYR A 256 13.23 3.98 -7.98
C TYR A 256 11.86 3.38 -7.70
N LEU A 257 10.78 4.04 -8.10
CA LEU A 257 9.41 3.50 -7.93
C LEU A 257 9.25 2.19 -8.71
N SER A 258 9.79 2.13 -9.91
CA SER A 258 9.72 0.92 -10.73
C SER A 258 10.58 -0.22 -10.16
N LEU A 259 11.78 0.06 -9.67
CA LEU A 259 12.62 -0.92 -8.98
C LEU A 259 11.95 -1.37 -7.68
N GLY A 260 11.33 -0.45 -6.93
CA GLY A 260 10.56 -0.76 -5.74
C GLY A 260 9.40 -1.71 -6.03
N THR A 261 8.63 -1.49 -7.10
CA THR A 261 7.53 -2.40 -7.49
C THR A 261 8.03 -3.77 -7.88
N ILE A 262 9.18 -3.86 -8.60
CA ILE A 262 9.80 -5.15 -8.95
C ILE A 262 10.24 -5.89 -7.69
N THR A 263 10.91 -5.18 -6.76
CA THR A 263 11.39 -5.79 -5.51
C THR A 263 10.22 -6.29 -4.66
N MET A 264 9.16 -5.49 -4.51
CA MET A 264 7.96 -5.90 -3.77
C MET A 264 7.27 -7.10 -4.43
N SER A 265 7.17 -7.12 -5.76
CA SER A 265 6.61 -8.25 -6.51
C SER A 265 7.45 -9.52 -6.33
N SER A 266 8.79 -9.39 -6.23
CA SER A 266 9.69 -10.54 -6.05
C SER A 266 9.71 -11.08 -4.61
N LEU A 267 9.32 -10.25 -3.63
CA LEU A 267 9.23 -10.65 -2.22
C LEU A 267 7.88 -11.28 -1.86
N ALA A 268 6.95 -11.39 -2.80
CA ALA A 268 5.61 -11.95 -2.61
C ALA A 268 4.81 -11.26 -1.48
N ILE A 269 4.93 -9.94 -1.40
CA ILE A 269 4.21 -9.11 -0.41
C ILE A 269 2.98 -8.49 -1.05
#